data_92124e530041d8fc9f56494ce80b552b
#
_entry.id   92124e530041d8fc9f56494ce80b552b
#
_cell.length_a   1.000
_cell.length_b   1.000
_cell.length_c   1.000
_cell.angle_alpha   90.00
_cell.angle_beta   90.00
_cell.angle_gamma   90.00
#
_symmetry.space_group_name_H-M   'P 1'
#
loop_
_entity.id
_entity.type
_entity.pdbx_description
1 polymer ?
#
loop_
_entity_poly.entity_id
_entity_poly.type
_entity_poly.pdbx_seq_one_letter_code
_entity_poly.pdbx_strand_id
1 'polypeptide(L)'
;MESVSIVPASLAERIPLPDEALTARMLAKAREGFDRKIVVLDDDPTGVQTVHDLSVYTDWRCETLESGLAEEGTMFFVLTNSRGFSQQETECAHREIAENLLAASEKTSVPFLLVSRGDSTLRGHYPMETETLRQTLEEHSSVRYDGEIVMPYFKEGGRLTIGNVHYVQTGDCLTPAGLTEFAQDPTFAYNASNLLDWCEERTGGHYTARDMTAISLEELRALDYDAILQKLMAVKGF
;
A
#
# COMPACT_ATOMS: atom_id res chain seq x y z
N MET A 1 18.50 -9.94 13.40
CA MET A 1 17.22 -10.57 13.01
C MET A 1 16.68 -11.37 14.18
N GLU A 2 15.55 -10.97 14.72
CA GLU A 2 14.83 -11.81 15.68
C GLU A 2 14.32 -13.05 14.96
N SER A 3 14.39 -14.21 15.63
CA SER A 3 13.89 -15.47 15.06
C SER A 3 12.36 -15.41 14.99
N VAL A 4 11.82 -15.21 13.82
CA VAL A 4 10.37 -15.22 13.55
C VAL A 4 9.91 -16.66 13.53
N SER A 5 8.83 -16.98 14.23
CA SER A 5 8.28 -18.35 14.33
C SER A 5 6.79 -18.38 14.01
N ILE A 6 6.30 -19.56 13.64
CA ILE A 6 4.86 -19.81 13.50
C ILE A 6 4.19 -19.63 14.87
N VAL A 7 3.09 -18.91 14.91
CA VAL A 7 2.35 -18.60 16.12
C VAL A 7 0.86 -18.97 15.97
N PRO A 8 0.13 -19.17 17.07
CA PRO A 8 -1.31 -19.42 17.01
C PRO A 8 -2.09 -18.22 16.44
N ALA A 9 -3.15 -18.47 15.67
CA ALA A 9 -4.02 -17.42 15.13
C ALA A 9 -4.67 -16.56 16.23
N SER A 10 -4.86 -17.12 17.43
CA SER A 10 -5.34 -16.40 18.62
C SER A 10 -4.42 -15.24 19.08
N LEU A 11 -3.21 -15.12 18.52
CA LEU A 11 -2.35 -13.95 18.76
C LEU A 11 -3.07 -12.66 18.35
N ALA A 12 -3.79 -12.66 17.24
CA ALA A 12 -4.55 -11.51 16.77
C ALA A 12 -5.69 -11.09 17.72
N GLU A 13 -6.24 -12.04 18.48
CA GLU A 13 -7.34 -11.82 19.43
C GLU A 13 -6.87 -11.14 20.72
N ARG A 14 -5.57 -11.17 21.02
CA ARG A 14 -4.99 -10.53 22.22
C ARG A 14 -4.94 -9.01 22.12
N ILE A 15 -5.01 -8.48 20.90
CA ILE A 15 -5.02 -7.04 20.67
C ILE A 15 -6.47 -6.58 20.69
N PRO A 16 -6.86 -5.66 21.59
CA PRO A 16 -8.24 -5.18 21.71
C PRO A 16 -8.76 -4.69 20.34
N LEU A 17 -10.03 -4.98 20.05
CA LEU A 17 -10.68 -4.44 18.87
C LEU A 17 -10.93 -2.93 19.04
N PRO A 18 -10.92 -2.15 17.96
CA PRO A 18 -11.23 -0.74 18.05
C PRO A 18 -12.71 -0.54 18.43
N ASP A 19 -13.03 0.61 19.01
CA ASP A 19 -14.41 1.05 19.16
C ASP A 19 -14.99 1.36 17.77
N GLU A 20 -15.88 0.50 17.27
CA GLU A 20 -16.46 0.62 15.92
C GLU A 20 -17.25 1.91 15.74
N ALA A 21 -18.00 2.35 16.77
CA ALA A 21 -18.79 3.58 16.69
C ALA A 21 -17.90 4.81 16.65
N LEU A 22 -16.82 4.81 17.45
CA LEU A 22 -15.82 5.87 17.42
C LEU A 22 -15.09 5.89 16.08
N THR A 23 -14.67 4.72 15.58
CA THR A 23 -14.00 4.59 14.28
C THR A 23 -14.86 5.14 13.15
N ALA A 24 -16.14 4.75 13.09
CA ALA A 24 -17.07 5.24 12.07
C ALA A 24 -17.26 6.76 12.13
N ARG A 25 -17.39 7.33 13.33
CA ARG A 25 -17.51 8.78 13.53
C ARG A 25 -16.25 9.53 13.09
N MET A 26 -15.07 9.00 13.45
CA MET A 26 -13.79 9.61 13.06
C MET A 26 -13.56 9.55 11.55
N LEU A 27 -13.90 8.43 10.94
CA LEU A 27 -13.83 8.27 9.48
C LEU A 27 -14.78 9.24 8.77
N ALA A 28 -16.03 9.37 9.24
CA ALA A 28 -16.98 10.33 8.69
C ALA A 28 -16.42 11.75 8.75
N LYS A 29 -15.86 12.13 9.91
CA LYS A 29 -15.22 13.44 10.08
C LYS A 29 -14.01 13.66 9.17
N ALA A 30 -13.17 12.62 9.00
CA ALA A 30 -12.00 12.71 8.11
C ALA A 30 -12.40 12.88 6.64
N ARG A 31 -13.57 12.36 6.25
CA ARG A 31 -14.10 12.50 4.89
C ARG A 31 -14.68 13.87 4.58
N GLU A 32 -15.12 14.65 5.58
CA GLU A 32 -15.73 15.96 5.38
C GLU A 32 -14.85 16.99 4.66
N GLY A 33 -13.56 16.86 4.70
CA GLY A 33 -12.62 17.75 4.01
C GLY A 33 -11.77 17.06 2.95
N PHE A 34 -12.09 15.80 2.62
CA PHE A 34 -11.32 15.04 1.65
C PHE A 34 -11.77 15.40 0.22
N ASP A 35 -10.96 16.17 -0.47
CA ASP A 35 -11.22 16.75 -1.80
C ASP A 35 -10.49 16.04 -2.95
N ARG A 36 -9.89 14.90 -2.67
CA ARG A 36 -9.04 14.16 -3.65
C ARG A 36 -9.74 12.90 -4.13
N LYS A 37 -9.46 12.53 -5.38
CA LYS A 37 -9.80 11.22 -5.91
C LYS A 37 -8.71 10.21 -5.53
N ILE A 38 -9.06 9.07 -4.97
CA ILE A 38 -8.13 7.98 -4.72
C ILE A 38 -8.00 7.17 -6.01
N VAL A 39 -6.79 7.09 -6.54
CA VAL A 39 -6.46 6.28 -7.71
C VAL A 39 -5.64 5.09 -7.25
N VAL A 40 -6.19 3.89 -7.43
CA VAL A 40 -5.53 2.65 -7.00
C VAL A 40 -4.93 1.97 -8.22
N LEU A 41 -3.61 1.85 -8.27
CA LEU A 41 -2.92 1.03 -9.26
C LEU A 41 -2.89 -0.40 -8.76
N ASP A 42 -3.45 -1.33 -9.52
CA ASP A 42 -3.58 -2.72 -9.14
C ASP A 42 -2.69 -3.59 -10.04
N ASP A 43 -1.73 -4.26 -9.45
CA ASP A 43 -0.75 -5.06 -10.16
C ASP A 43 -1.27 -6.41 -10.67
N ASP A 44 -2.49 -6.80 -10.23
CA ASP A 44 -3.09 -8.11 -10.54
C ASP A 44 -4.63 -8.02 -10.56
N PRO A 45 -5.33 -8.67 -11.50
CA PRO A 45 -6.79 -8.60 -11.64
C PRO A 45 -7.58 -9.06 -10.42
N THR A 46 -6.96 -9.71 -9.45
CA THR A 46 -7.63 -10.19 -8.24
C THR A 46 -7.72 -9.13 -7.13
N GLY A 47 -7.12 -7.97 -7.31
CA GLY A 47 -7.05 -6.91 -6.31
C GLY A 47 -8.38 -6.30 -5.91
N VAL A 48 -9.36 -6.34 -6.79
CA VAL A 48 -10.70 -5.76 -6.56
C VAL A 48 -11.71 -6.73 -5.97
N GLN A 49 -11.30 -7.95 -5.62
CA GLN A 49 -12.24 -9.00 -5.19
C GLN A 49 -12.98 -8.72 -3.87
N THR A 50 -12.56 -7.75 -3.08
CA THR A 50 -13.18 -7.34 -1.81
C THR A 50 -13.91 -6.01 -1.88
N VAL A 51 -13.99 -5.39 -3.05
CA VAL A 51 -14.68 -4.12 -3.27
C VAL A 51 -15.77 -4.27 -4.31
N HIS A 52 -16.75 -3.36 -4.30
CA HIS A 52 -17.86 -3.35 -5.26
C HIS A 52 -18.26 -1.91 -5.59
N ASP A 53 -19.03 -1.74 -6.66
CA ASP A 53 -19.53 -0.44 -7.13
C ASP A 53 -18.42 0.58 -7.40
N LEU A 54 -17.28 0.09 -7.91
CA LEU A 54 -16.14 0.90 -8.30
C LEU A 54 -15.74 0.61 -9.75
N SER A 55 -15.31 1.65 -10.46
CA SER A 55 -14.77 1.49 -11.81
C SER A 55 -13.38 0.91 -11.79
N VAL A 56 -13.11 -0.01 -12.71
CA VAL A 56 -11.79 -0.59 -12.96
C VAL A 56 -11.43 -0.32 -14.42
N TYR A 57 -10.47 0.55 -14.63
CA TYR A 57 -9.94 0.87 -15.94
C TYR A 57 -8.79 -0.08 -16.27
N THR A 58 -8.73 -0.52 -17.53
CA THR A 58 -7.72 -1.47 -18.02
C THR A 58 -6.68 -0.82 -18.91
N ASP A 59 -6.73 0.48 -19.02
CA ASP A 59 -5.70 1.32 -19.66
C ASP A 59 -5.54 2.63 -18.87
N TRP A 60 -4.45 3.33 -19.11
CA TRP A 60 -4.11 4.57 -18.40
C TRP A 60 -3.83 5.75 -19.33
N ARG A 61 -4.48 5.76 -20.48
CA ARG A 61 -4.45 6.95 -21.36
C ARG A 61 -5.05 8.16 -20.64
N CYS A 62 -4.59 9.34 -20.98
CA CYS A 62 -5.03 10.56 -20.33
C CYS A 62 -6.56 10.70 -20.33
N GLU A 63 -7.25 10.40 -21.44
CA GLU A 63 -8.70 10.47 -21.57
C GLU A 63 -9.42 9.46 -20.66
N THR A 64 -8.83 8.28 -20.47
CA THR A 64 -9.35 7.26 -19.57
C THR A 64 -9.25 7.73 -18.11
N LEU A 65 -8.11 8.30 -17.73
CA LEU A 65 -7.89 8.84 -16.39
C LEU A 65 -8.73 10.09 -16.12
N GLU A 66 -8.95 10.96 -17.11
CA GLU A 66 -9.90 12.09 -17.01
C GLU A 66 -11.30 11.58 -16.68
N SER A 67 -11.73 10.50 -17.35
CA SER A 67 -13.05 9.88 -17.06
C SER A 67 -13.13 9.38 -15.63
N GLY A 68 -12.11 8.68 -15.14
CA GLY A 68 -12.06 8.19 -13.76
C GLY A 68 -12.02 9.30 -12.72
N LEU A 69 -11.28 10.39 -12.98
CA LEU A 69 -11.26 11.55 -12.09
C LEU A 69 -12.60 12.28 -12.05
N ALA A 70 -13.36 12.29 -13.15
CA ALA A 70 -14.65 12.96 -13.25
C ALA A 70 -15.83 12.18 -12.68
N GLU A 71 -15.66 10.90 -12.33
CA GLU A 71 -16.73 10.08 -11.71
C GLU A 71 -17.19 10.66 -10.36
N GLU A 72 -18.44 10.39 -9.96
CA GLU A 72 -18.97 10.83 -8.66
C GLU A 72 -18.30 10.13 -7.47
N GLY A 73 -17.83 8.90 -7.62
CA GLY A 73 -17.16 8.12 -6.56
C GLY A 73 -15.88 8.78 -6.04
N THR A 74 -15.44 8.39 -4.85
CA THR A 74 -14.21 8.89 -4.23
C THR A 74 -12.96 8.13 -4.70
N MET A 75 -13.13 7.01 -5.40
CA MET A 75 -12.05 6.09 -5.77
C MET A 75 -12.36 5.38 -7.08
N PHE A 76 -11.31 5.08 -7.84
CA PHE A 76 -11.34 4.12 -8.95
C PHE A 76 -10.03 3.35 -9.03
N PHE A 77 -10.07 2.21 -9.73
CA PHE A 77 -8.90 1.35 -9.95
C PHE A 77 -8.38 1.47 -11.37
N VAL A 78 -7.07 1.35 -11.52
CA VAL A 78 -6.38 1.15 -12.79
C VAL A 78 -5.65 -0.18 -12.71
N LEU A 79 -6.10 -1.16 -13.49
CA LEU A 79 -5.44 -2.45 -13.58
C LEU A 79 -4.20 -2.32 -14.46
N THR A 80 -3.04 -2.34 -13.84
CA THR A 80 -1.74 -2.29 -14.53
C THR A 80 -1.29 -3.65 -15.01
N ASN A 81 -1.65 -4.69 -14.26
CA ASN A 81 -1.18 -6.06 -14.48
C ASN A 81 0.35 -6.20 -14.42
N SER A 82 1.01 -5.27 -13.73
CA SER A 82 2.46 -5.10 -13.72
C SER A 82 3.21 -6.25 -13.04
N ARG A 83 2.55 -7.06 -12.23
CA ARG A 83 3.18 -8.27 -11.66
C ARG A 83 3.67 -9.24 -12.73
N GLY A 84 3.05 -9.23 -13.92
CA GLY A 84 3.47 -10.03 -15.07
C GLY A 84 4.55 -9.37 -15.95
N PHE A 85 4.92 -8.13 -15.68
CA PHE A 85 5.89 -7.37 -16.47
C PHE A 85 7.33 -7.62 -16.02
N SER A 86 8.28 -7.31 -16.89
CA SER A 86 9.66 -7.09 -16.50
C SER A 86 9.80 -5.79 -15.70
N GLN A 87 10.91 -5.63 -14.99
CA GLN A 87 11.19 -4.39 -14.25
C GLN A 87 11.15 -3.15 -15.18
N GLN A 88 11.73 -3.26 -16.38
CA GLN A 88 11.75 -2.16 -17.33
C GLN A 88 10.34 -1.79 -17.85
N GLU A 89 9.51 -2.79 -18.16
CA GLU A 89 8.12 -2.55 -18.57
C GLU A 89 7.32 -1.91 -17.44
N THR A 90 7.51 -2.37 -16.20
CA THR A 90 6.85 -1.81 -15.03
C THR A 90 7.26 -0.36 -14.79
N GLU A 91 8.55 -0.05 -14.86
CA GLU A 91 9.07 1.31 -14.74
C GLU A 91 8.45 2.24 -15.81
N CYS A 92 8.47 1.81 -17.09
CA CYS A 92 7.88 2.58 -18.18
C CYS A 92 6.37 2.82 -17.96
N ALA A 93 5.62 1.79 -17.59
CA ALA A 93 4.19 1.90 -17.33
C ALA A 93 3.86 2.85 -16.17
N HIS A 94 4.59 2.75 -15.05
CA HIS A 94 4.35 3.60 -13.88
C HIS A 94 4.72 5.06 -14.14
N ARG A 95 5.76 5.32 -14.92
CA ARG A 95 6.11 6.66 -15.39
C ARG A 95 5.00 7.25 -16.26
N GLU A 96 4.54 6.52 -17.26
CA GLU A 96 3.45 6.93 -18.15
C GLU A 96 2.15 7.19 -17.39
N ILE A 97 1.81 6.31 -16.40
CA ILE A 97 0.64 6.51 -15.54
C ILE A 97 0.74 7.82 -14.76
N ALA A 98 1.89 8.09 -14.14
CA ALA A 98 2.09 9.30 -13.35
C ALA A 98 1.98 10.57 -14.21
N GLU A 99 2.60 10.59 -15.38
CA GLU A 99 2.53 11.69 -16.33
C GLU A 99 1.09 11.94 -16.82
N ASN A 100 0.39 10.87 -17.21
CA ASN A 100 -1.00 10.95 -17.67
C ASN A 100 -1.97 11.37 -16.55
N LEU A 101 -1.76 10.92 -15.31
CA LEU A 101 -2.55 11.34 -14.15
C LEU A 101 -2.36 12.83 -13.86
N LEU A 102 -1.14 13.34 -13.92
CA LEU A 102 -0.90 14.78 -13.76
C LEU A 102 -1.63 15.59 -14.82
N ALA A 103 -1.51 15.19 -16.10
CA ALA A 103 -2.20 15.86 -17.19
C ALA A 103 -3.73 15.79 -17.05
N ALA A 104 -4.28 14.64 -16.68
CA ALA A 104 -5.71 14.46 -16.45
C ALA A 104 -6.21 15.28 -15.24
N SER A 105 -5.45 15.33 -14.15
CA SER A 105 -5.75 16.13 -12.96
C SER A 105 -5.76 17.62 -13.26
N GLU A 106 -4.82 18.12 -14.07
CA GLU A 106 -4.78 19.51 -14.52
C GLU A 106 -6.02 19.86 -15.35
N LYS A 107 -6.38 19.02 -16.32
CA LYS A 107 -7.56 19.23 -17.20
C LYS A 107 -8.88 19.18 -16.45
N THR A 108 -9.03 18.25 -15.53
CA THR A 108 -10.27 18.08 -14.74
C THR A 108 -10.35 19.00 -13.52
N SER A 109 -9.23 19.59 -13.11
CA SER A 109 -9.07 20.32 -11.86
C SER A 109 -9.41 19.45 -10.62
N VAL A 110 -9.29 18.14 -10.71
CA VAL A 110 -9.53 17.18 -9.61
C VAL A 110 -8.19 16.68 -9.09
N PRO A 111 -7.82 17.01 -7.84
CA PRO A 111 -6.61 16.48 -7.23
C PRO A 111 -6.77 14.99 -6.91
N PHE A 112 -5.66 14.27 -6.88
CA PHE A 112 -5.67 12.84 -6.60
C PHE A 112 -4.72 12.44 -5.47
N LEU A 113 -4.97 11.26 -4.91
CA LEU A 113 -4.09 10.50 -4.04
C LEU A 113 -3.83 9.16 -4.70
N LEU A 114 -2.56 8.80 -4.86
CA LEU A 114 -2.17 7.56 -5.53
C LEU A 114 -1.88 6.46 -4.51
N VAL A 115 -2.40 5.27 -4.78
CA VAL A 115 -2.15 4.05 -4.01
C VAL A 115 -1.60 3.00 -4.96
N SER A 116 -0.38 2.53 -4.72
CA SER A 116 0.15 1.33 -5.38
C SER A 116 -0.30 0.11 -4.59
N ARG A 117 -1.18 -0.69 -5.18
CA ARG A 117 -1.74 -1.89 -4.57
C ARG A 117 -1.05 -3.12 -5.16
N GLY A 118 -0.21 -3.75 -4.38
CA GLY A 118 0.49 -4.98 -4.74
C GLY A 118 -0.08 -6.23 -4.08
N ASP A 119 0.63 -7.31 -4.21
CA ASP A 119 0.26 -8.60 -3.64
C ASP A 119 0.27 -8.60 -2.11
N SER A 120 -0.80 -9.12 -1.52
CA SER A 120 -0.93 -9.26 -0.07
C SER A 120 0.08 -10.25 0.57
N THR A 121 0.89 -10.93 -0.22
CA THR A 121 2.00 -11.78 0.23
C THR A 121 3.37 -11.21 -0.13
N LEU A 122 3.46 -9.87 -0.30
CA LEU A 122 4.68 -9.08 -0.47
C LEU A 122 5.44 -9.31 -1.80
N ARG A 123 4.82 -9.95 -2.80
CA ARG A 123 5.39 -10.07 -4.14
C ARG A 123 5.06 -8.84 -4.98
N GLY A 124 5.96 -8.42 -5.84
CA GLY A 124 5.81 -7.27 -6.73
C GLY A 124 7.13 -6.54 -6.94
N HIS A 125 7.07 -5.49 -7.74
CA HIS A 125 8.25 -4.71 -8.11
C HIS A 125 8.59 -3.58 -7.11
N TYR A 126 8.23 -3.76 -5.83
CA TYR A 126 8.65 -2.83 -4.77
C TYR A 126 10.19 -2.84 -4.60
N PRO A 127 10.88 -1.70 -4.41
CA PRO A 127 10.35 -0.33 -4.31
C PRO A 127 10.20 0.38 -5.68
N MET A 128 10.62 -0.23 -6.77
CA MET A 128 10.73 0.42 -8.07
C MET A 128 9.41 1.06 -8.55
N GLU A 129 8.27 0.40 -8.32
CA GLU A 129 6.95 0.94 -8.66
C GLU A 129 6.68 2.28 -7.96
N THR A 130 6.81 2.29 -6.64
CA THR A 130 6.52 3.47 -5.81
C THR A 130 7.57 4.57 -6.00
N GLU A 131 8.84 4.21 -6.14
CA GLU A 131 9.90 5.17 -6.43
C GLU A 131 9.72 5.83 -7.80
N THR A 132 9.35 5.08 -8.84
CA THR A 132 9.08 5.63 -10.17
C THR A 132 7.92 6.62 -10.13
N LEU A 133 6.82 6.25 -9.46
CA LEU A 133 5.66 7.13 -9.28
C LEU A 133 6.07 8.41 -8.55
N ARG A 134 6.74 8.31 -7.41
CA ARG A 134 7.19 9.45 -6.63
C ARG A 134 8.08 10.38 -7.44
N GLN A 135 9.14 9.83 -8.05
CA GLN A 135 10.10 10.63 -8.83
C GLN A 135 9.40 11.38 -9.96
N THR A 136 8.55 10.69 -10.72
CA THR A 136 7.83 11.32 -11.83
C THR A 136 6.88 12.43 -11.35
N LEU A 137 6.14 12.19 -10.26
CA LEU A 137 5.25 13.20 -9.69
C LEU A 137 6.02 14.42 -9.17
N GLU A 138 7.17 14.21 -8.51
CA GLU A 138 8.01 15.29 -8.01
C GLU A 138 8.73 16.07 -9.12
N GLU A 139 9.11 15.42 -10.22
CA GLU A 139 9.74 16.06 -11.38
C GLU A 139 8.77 16.98 -12.13
N HIS A 140 7.50 16.56 -12.24
CA HIS A 140 6.50 17.24 -13.06
C HIS A 140 5.47 18.05 -12.28
N SER A 141 5.63 18.18 -10.96
CA SER A 141 4.75 18.99 -10.10
C SER A 141 5.48 19.64 -8.93
N SER A 142 4.75 20.43 -8.15
CA SER A 142 5.28 21.02 -6.90
C SER A 142 5.14 20.08 -5.67
N VAL A 143 4.55 18.90 -5.85
CA VAL A 143 4.38 17.93 -4.76
C VAL A 143 5.74 17.41 -4.32
N ARG A 144 5.89 17.20 -3.02
CA ARG A 144 7.06 16.53 -2.43
C ARG A 144 6.55 15.55 -1.38
N TYR A 145 7.18 14.39 -1.34
CA TYR A 145 6.83 13.33 -0.40
C TYR A 145 7.89 13.21 0.68
N ASP A 146 7.46 13.24 1.93
CA ASP A 146 8.34 13.04 3.09
C ASP A 146 8.46 11.57 3.51
N GLY A 147 7.69 10.67 2.87
CA GLY A 147 7.73 9.24 3.14
C GLY A 147 6.68 8.44 2.38
N GLU A 148 6.79 7.14 2.50
CA GLU A 148 5.87 6.14 1.95
C GLU A 148 5.22 5.33 3.08
N ILE A 149 3.95 5.00 2.94
CA ILE A 149 3.24 4.12 3.87
C ILE A 149 3.17 2.72 3.26
N VAL A 150 3.83 1.75 3.90
CA VAL A 150 3.75 0.32 3.55
C VAL A 150 2.80 -0.38 4.52
N MET A 151 1.64 -0.82 4.01
CA MET A 151 0.58 -1.40 4.82
C MET A 151 -0.06 -2.62 4.14
N PRO A 152 0.63 -3.77 4.10
CA PRO A 152 0.06 -4.99 3.54
C PRO A 152 -1.02 -5.54 4.46
N TYR A 153 -2.21 -5.79 3.89
CA TYR A 153 -3.36 -6.28 4.65
C TYR A 153 -4.38 -6.96 3.72
N PHE A 154 -4.83 -8.15 4.09
CA PHE A 154 -5.94 -8.83 3.43
C PHE A 154 -6.55 -9.86 4.41
N LYS A 155 -7.40 -9.41 5.33
CA LYS A 155 -7.99 -10.22 6.39
C LYS A 155 -8.79 -11.39 5.85
N GLU A 156 -9.60 -11.17 4.82
CA GLU A 156 -10.46 -12.17 4.19
C GLU A 156 -9.64 -13.32 3.59
N GLY A 157 -8.42 -13.04 3.13
CA GLY A 157 -7.45 -14.02 2.67
C GLY A 157 -6.49 -14.50 3.75
N GLY A 158 -6.65 -14.08 5.00
CA GLY A 158 -5.79 -14.49 6.11
C GLY A 158 -4.40 -13.82 6.10
N ARG A 159 -4.27 -12.59 5.58
CA ARG A 159 -3.00 -11.84 5.61
C ARG A 159 -3.10 -10.74 6.64
N LEU A 160 -2.22 -10.80 7.64
CA LEU A 160 -2.24 -9.95 8.83
C LEU A 160 -0.82 -9.46 9.16
N THR A 161 -0.72 -8.23 9.66
CA THR A 161 0.56 -7.71 10.21
C THR A 161 0.39 -7.44 11.70
N ILE A 162 1.22 -8.08 12.53
CA ILE A 162 1.20 -7.95 13.98
C ILE A 162 2.64 -7.78 14.46
N GLY A 163 2.92 -6.75 15.25
CA GLY A 163 4.28 -6.46 15.74
C GLY A 163 5.28 -6.29 14.61
N ASN A 164 4.89 -5.64 13.53
CA ASN A 164 5.63 -5.47 12.28
C ASN A 164 5.87 -6.74 11.46
N VAL A 165 5.53 -7.92 11.98
CA VAL A 165 5.67 -9.18 11.25
C VAL A 165 4.41 -9.43 10.41
N HIS A 166 4.61 -9.64 9.13
CA HIS A 166 3.55 -10.02 8.19
C HIS A 166 3.36 -11.54 8.19
N TYR A 167 2.12 -11.97 8.34
CA TYR A 167 1.74 -13.37 8.47
C TYR A 167 0.74 -13.79 7.40
N VAL A 168 0.83 -15.08 7.04
CA VAL A 168 -0.19 -15.81 6.28
C VAL A 168 -0.86 -16.81 7.23
N GLN A 169 -2.16 -16.71 7.38
CA GLN A 169 -2.96 -17.64 8.20
C GLN A 169 -3.26 -18.91 7.42
N THR A 170 -2.99 -20.05 8.04
CA THR A 170 -3.39 -21.37 7.55
C THR A 170 -4.00 -22.15 8.71
N GLY A 171 -5.31 -22.36 8.68
CA GLY A 171 -6.03 -22.94 9.79
C GLY A 171 -5.86 -22.09 11.07
N ASP A 172 -5.43 -22.72 12.14
CA ASP A 172 -5.25 -22.08 13.46
C ASP A 172 -3.84 -21.50 13.68
N CYS A 173 -3.04 -21.39 12.61
CA CYS A 173 -1.67 -20.89 12.68
C CYS A 173 -1.46 -19.66 11.81
N LEU A 174 -0.60 -18.76 12.29
CA LEU A 174 -0.02 -17.65 11.53
C LEU A 174 1.42 -17.99 11.19
N THR A 175 1.70 -18.17 9.91
CA THR A 175 3.05 -18.42 9.39
C THR A 175 3.65 -17.09 8.94
N PRO A 176 4.85 -16.71 9.43
CA PRO A 176 5.54 -15.54 8.92
C PRO A 176 5.72 -15.62 7.39
N ALA A 177 5.45 -14.52 6.68
CA ALA A 177 5.39 -14.51 5.22
C ALA A 177 6.67 -15.03 4.56
N GLY A 178 7.85 -14.71 5.09
CA GLY A 178 9.15 -15.20 4.61
C GLY A 178 9.38 -16.70 4.78
N LEU A 179 8.52 -17.40 5.54
CA LEU A 179 8.57 -18.86 5.71
C LEU A 179 7.54 -19.59 4.84
N THR A 180 6.81 -18.89 3.99
CA THR A 180 5.80 -19.46 3.11
C THR A 180 6.33 -19.69 1.69
N GLU A 181 5.59 -20.46 0.88
CA GLU A 181 5.87 -20.65 -0.53
C GLU A 181 5.87 -19.33 -1.33
N PHE A 182 5.14 -18.32 -0.89
CA PHE A 182 5.10 -17.02 -1.55
C PHE A 182 6.47 -16.31 -1.54
N ALA A 183 7.24 -16.48 -0.47
CA ALA A 183 8.58 -15.92 -0.36
C ALA A 183 9.61 -16.61 -1.24
N GLN A 184 9.28 -17.78 -1.81
CA GLN A 184 10.13 -18.54 -2.72
C GLN A 184 9.77 -18.30 -4.20
N ASP A 185 8.98 -17.26 -4.49
CA ASP A 185 8.62 -16.89 -5.85
C ASP A 185 9.88 -16.69 -6.71
N PRO A 186 9.96 -17.27 -7.93
CA PRO A 186 11.17 -17.15 -8.75
C PRO A 186 11.56 -15.73 -9.14
N THR A 187 10.61 -14.81 -9.17
CA THR A 187 10.83 -13.40 -9.56
C THR A 187 10.93 -12.47 -8.36
N PHE A 188 10.12 -12.71 -7.33
CA PHE A 188 9.90 -11.80 -6.21
C PHE A 188 10.31 -12.39 -4.85
N ALA A 189 11.26 -13.33 -4.85
CA ALA A 189 11.74 -13.96 -3.62
C ALA A 189 12.18 -12.93 -2.57
N TYR A 190 11.92 -13.26 -1.29
CA TYR A 190 12.34 -12.49 -0.13
C TYR A 190 12.51 -13.42 1.08
N ASN A 191 13.17 -12.95 2.15
CA ASN A 191 13.42 -13.74 3.35
C ASN A 191 12.77 -13.13 4.60
N ALA A 192 12.72 -11.81 4.66
CA ALA A 192 12.23 -11.10 5.83
C ALA A 192 10.70 -11.13 5.93
N SER A 193 10.20 -11.35 7.15
CA SER A 193 8.77 -11.28 7.48
C SER A 193 8.43 -10.03 8.30
N ASN A 194 9.41 -9.45 9.00
CA ASN A 194 9.27 -8.14 9.61
C ASN A 194 9.33 -7.09 8.50
N LEU A 195 8.33 -6.21 8.41
CA LEU A 195 8.20 -5.25 7.30
C LEU A 195 9.36 -4.25 7.24
N LEU A 196 9.95 -3.90 8.37
CA LEU A 196 11.13 -3.02 8.38
C LEU A 196 12.32 -3.72 7.75
N ASP A 197 12.60 -4.96 8.14
CA ASP A 197 13.66 -5.79 7.57
C ASP A 197 13.37 -6.10 6.08
N TRP A 198 12.10 -6.32 5.73
CA TRP A 198 11.68 -6.57 4.35
C TRP A 198 11.91 -5.35 3.45
N CYS A 199 11.57 -4.16 3.89
CA CYS A 199 11.86 -2.93 3.15
C CYS A 199 13.39 -2.73 2.99
N GLU A 200 14.18 -2.97 4.03
CA GLU A 200 15.65 -2.92 3.93
C GLU A 200 16.16 -3.94 2.92
N GLU A 201 15.69 -5.19 2.97
CA GLU A 201 16.04 -6.26 2.01
C GLU A 201 15.67 -5.86 0.58
N ARG A 202 14.43 -5.39 0.35
CA ARG A 202 13.90 -5.06 -0.99
C ARG A 202 14.55 -3.83 -1.61
N THR A 203 15.00 -2.89 -0.78
CA THR A 203 15.71 -1.67 -1.22
C THR A 203 17.22 -1.88 -1.30
N GLY A 204 17.71 -3.11 -1.06
CA GLY A 204 19.14 -3.40 -1.05
C GLY A 204 19.91 -2.61 0.01
N GLY A 205 19.25 -2.26 1.12
CA GLY A 205 19.82 -1.48 2.23
C GLY A 205 19.82 0.03 1.99
N HIS A 206 19.17 0.52 0.93
CA HIS A 206 19.04 1.96 0.70
C HIS A 206 18.25 2.63 1.82
N TYR A 207 17.17 2.00 2.25
CA TYR A 207 16.42 2.36 3.45
C TYR A 207 16.68 1.31 4.52
N THR A 208 17.25 1.71 5.65
CA THR A 208 17.56 0.75 6.72
C THR A 208 16.39 0.64 7.70
N ALA A 209 16.21 -0.53 8.30
CA ALA A 209 15.14 -0.77 9.27
C ALA A 209 15.16 0.23 10.45
N ARG A 210 16.33 0.83 10.74
CA ARG A 210 16.49 1.82 11.81
C ARG A 210 15.92 3.19 11.48
N ASP A 211 15.85 3.52 10.18
CA ASP A 211 15.41 4.83 9.70
C ASP A 211 13.88 4.82 9.45
N MET A 212 13.27 3.64 9.51
CA MET A 212 11.84 3.48 9.29
C MET A 212 11.04 3.67 10.57
N THR A 213 9.84 4.21 10.41
CA THR A 213 8.89 4.43 11.50
C THR A 213 7.80 3.36 11.48
N ALA A 214 7.62 2.64 12.59
CA ALA A 214 6.55 1.66 12.73
C ALA A 214 5.34 2.25 13.45
N ILE A 215 4.16 2.03 12.91
CA ILE A 215 2.87 2.27 13.57
C ILE A 215 2.28 0.92 13.92
N SER A 216 2.06 0.66 15.21
CA SER A 216 1.60 -0.64 15.67
C SER A 216 0.09 -0.82 15.49
N LEU A 217 -0.34 -2.09 15.47
CA LEU A 217 -1.76 -2.43 15.45
C LEU A 217 -2.48 -1.96 16.72
N GLU A 218 -1.77 -1.95 17.84
CA GLU A 218 -2.26 -1.44 19.14
C GLU A 218 -2.57 0.05 19.05
N GLU A 219 -1.66 0.86 18.48
CA GLU A 219 -1.87 2.31 18.28
C GLU A 219 -3.06 2.56 17.35
N LEU A 220 -3.14 1.80 16.24
CA LEU A 220 -4.25 1.92 15.28
C LEU A 220 -5.59 1.57 15.93
N ARG A 221 -5.67 0.48 16.68
CA ARG A 221 -6.91 0.04 17.34
C ARG A 221 -7.31 0.89 18.54
N ALA A 222 -6.34 1.46 19.23
CA ALA A 222 -6.58 2.45 20.28
C ALA A 222 -7.03 3.81 19.73
N LEU A 223 -6.94 4.02 18.42
CA LEU A 223 -7.17 5.33 17.76
C LEU A 223 -6.27 6.43 18.36
N ASP A 224 -5.02 6.08 18.67
CA ASP A 224 -4.04 7.01 19.24
C ASP A 224 -3.48 7.93 18.14
N TYR A 225 -4.36 8.81 17.67
CA TYR A 225 -4.03 9.73 16.57
C TYR A 225 -2.88 10.68 16.90
N ASP A 226 -2.73 11.06 18.17
CA ASP A 226 -1.66 11.99 18.57
C ASP A 226 -0.29 11.30 18.45
N ALA A 227 -0.15 10.06 18.92
CA ALA A 227 1.07 9.29 18.76
C ALA A 227 1.37 8.97 17.29
N ILE A 228 0.36 8.57 16.51
CA ILE A 228 0.49 8.27 15.08
C ILE A 228 0.90 9.54 14.32
N LEU A 229 0.26 10.67 14.58
CA LEU A 229 0.59 11.94 13.95
C LEU A 229 2.03 12.39 14.25
N GLN A 230 2.46 12.29 15.51
CA GLN A 230 3.85 12.61 15.89
C GLN A 230 4.85 11.76 15.12
N LYS A 231 4.59 10.46 14.97
CA LYS A 231 5.42 9.55 14.19
C LYS A 231 5.47 9.95 12.71
N LEU A 232 4.33 10.20 12.09
CA LEU A 232 4.25 10.58 10.67
C LEU A 232 4.95 11.92 10.41
N MET A 233 4.78 12.91 11.29
CA MET A 233 5.43 14.23 11.17
C MET A 233 6.93 14.19 11.39
N ALA A 234 7.47 13.14 12.00
CA ALA A 234 8.90 12.95 12.20
C ALA A 234 9.59 12.29 11.01
N VAL A 235 8.83 11.67 10.08
CA VAL A 235 9.39 11.02 8.89
C VAL A 235 10.08 12.06 8.02
N LYS A 236 11.28 11.73 7.55
CA LYS A 236 12.12 12.53 6.66
C LYS A 236 12.72 11.65 5.59
N GLY A 237 12.57 12.06 4.36
CA GLY A 237 12.97 11.26 3.21
C GLY A 237 11.94 10.19 2.85
N PHE A 238 12.24 9.44 1.81
CA PHE A 238 11.29 8.47 1.22
C PHE A 238 11.88 7.06 1.33
#